data_b85d46ae299485053997a2ae411b6811
#
_entry.id   b85d46ae299485053997a2ae411b6811
#
_cell.length_a   1.000
_cell.length_b   1.000
_cell.length_c   1.000
_cell.angle_alpha   90.00
_cell.angle_beta   90.00
_cell.angle_gamma   90.00
#
_symmetry.space_group_name_H-M   'P 1'
#
loop_
_entity.id
_entity.type
_entity.pdbx_description
1 polymer ?
#
loop_
_entity_poly.entity_id
_entity_poly.type
_entity_poly.pdbx_seq_one_letter_code
_entity_poly.pdbx_strand_id
1 'polypeptide(L)'
;MQLTTIQLVSLVITLVLTIAPGIYAGRKVKSAEDYALGGRSAGIGMVAGSIIGTIVGGAATIGTAQLGFQLGLTAWWFTLGSGIGFIIMGLFYARPLRNSGLMTISEFLVVNFGKKAGPIASLSASAGIFFSIVASMLTSIHLIIGLFQVSVLTAAAIIIAIVAALVLFGGISSSGMAGIFKILLIFATVFVGGILSYNDLGGLAGIRESFPAFPWLSLFGKGLEDSLFSLFSMVIGVISTQTYVQALFSAEDSQTAAAGCVTAALIVIPVGLPSVMIGMYMHAMHPEISAIDALPFYLCSYLPEWLGGIGIAALLLSSLGSISGLALGIGTMISRDIFNDLFGMRDVKKLLWISRFSVLAVTVGAVAFVFHYLDSLVL
;
A
#
# COMPACT_ATOMS: atom_id res chain seq x y z
N MET A 1 6.21 22.45 -5.68
CA MET A 1 5.63 22.83 -4.35
C MET A 1 6.76 23.15 -3.40
N GLN A 2 6.66 24.17 -2.55
CA GLN A 2 7.68 24.43 -1.51
C GLN A 2 6.98 24.30 -0.17
N LEU A 3 7.55 23.50 0.73
CA LEU A 3 7.03 23.32 2.09
C LEU A 3 7.40 24.53 2.93
N THR A 4 6.45 25.02 3.74
CA THR A 4 6.75 26.00 4.78
C THR A 4 7.57 25.36 5.91
N THR A 5 8.20 26.17 6.75
CA THR A 5 8.95 25.67 7.90
C THR A 5 8.06 24.86 8.85
N ILE A 6 6.80 25.28 9.06
CA ILE A 6 5.86 24.56 9.92
C ILE A 6 5.47 23.21 9.30
N GLN A 7 5.21 23.17 7.99
CA GLN A 7 4.95 21.93 7.27
C GLN A 7 6.13 20.96 7.37
N LEU A 8 7.36 21.44 7.18
CA LEU A 8 8.56 20.62 7.27
C LEU A 8 8.77 20.04 8.69
N VAL A 9 8.61 20.88 9.72
CA VAL A 9 8.75 20.44 11.11
C VAL A 9 7.69 19.40 11.48
N SER A 10 6.42 19.64 11.15
CA SER A 10 5.34 18.67 11.42
C SER A 10 5.51 17.37 10.63
N LEU A 11 5.97 17.44 9.38
CA LEU A 11 6.34 16.26 8.58
C LEU A 11 7.42 15.43 9.27
N VAL A 12 8.55 16.04 9.65
CA VAL A 12 9.68 15.33 10.28
C VAL A 12 9.26 14.71 11.62
N ILE A 13 8.56 15.44 12.47
CA ILE A 13 8.06 14.94 13.76
C ILE A 13 7.16 13.73 13.53
N THR A 14 6.22 13.83 12.58
CA THR A 14 5.29 12.73 12.27
C THR A 14 6.01 11.49 11.77
N LEU A 15 7.00 11.65 10.87
CA LEU A 15 7.81 10.53 10.39
C LEU A 15 8.57 9.85 11.54
N VAL A 16 9.22 10.61 12.40
CA VAL A 16 9.98 10.07 13.54
C VAL A 16 9.06 9.32 14.50
N LEU A 17 7.92 9.92 14.88
CA LEU A 17 6.97 9.31 15.80
C LEU A 17 6.34 8.02 15.25
N THR A 18 6.20 7.90 13.94
CA THR A 18 5.58 6.72 13.31
C THR A 18 6.59 5.62 13.04
N ILE A 19 7.83 5.96 12.65
CA ILE A 19 8.87 4.97 12.31
C ILE A 19 9.49 4.36 13.57
N ALA A 20 9.69 5.14 14.64
CA ALA A 20 10.35 4.69 15.85
C ALA A 20 9.69 3.46 16.52
N PRO A 21 8.34 3.38 16.69
CA PRO A 21 7.68 2.19 17.21
C PRO A 21 7.88 0.94 16.34
N GLY A 22 7.89 1.12 15.00
CA GLY A 22 8.14 0.04 14.06
C GLY A 22 9.54 -0.57 14.22
N ILE A 23 10.56 0.26 14.35
CA ILE A 23 11.94 -0.18 14.61
C ILE A 23 12.03 -0.89 15.97
N TYR A 24 11.35 -0.38 17.00
CA TYR A 24 11.34 -1.00 18.32
C TYR A 24 10.70 -2.40 18.31
N ALA A 25 9.58 -2.55 17.62
CA ALA A 25 8.90 -3.85 17.47
C ALA A 25 9.81 -4.90 16.80
N GLY A 26 10.66 -4.47 15.89
CA GLY A 26 11.58 -5.35 15.15
C GLY A 26 12.67 -6.01 15.97
N ARG A 27 12.97 -5.52 17.17
CA ARG A 27 14.00 -6.12 18.06
C ARG A 27 13.66 -7.53 18.53
N LYS A 28 12.41 -7.96 18.41
CA LYS A 28 11.94 -9.29 18.83
C LYS A 28 12.10 -10.36 17.75
N VAL A 29 12.43 -10.01 16.52
CA VAL A 29 12.55 -10.95 15.38
C VAL A 29 13.84 -11.76 15.47
N LYS A 30 13.71 -13.09 15.63
CA LYS A 30 14.83 -14.02 15.76
C LYS A 30 14.91 -15.07 14.65
N SER A 31 13.82 -15.30 13.92
CA SER A 31 13.70 -16.32 12.86
C SER A 31 13.03 -15.74 11.60
N ALA A 32 13.14 -16.47 10.47
CA ALA A 32 12.41 -16.14 9.26
C ALA A 32 10.90 -16.26 9.47
N GLU A 33 10.43 -17.16 10.32
CA GLU A 33 9.02 -17.30 10.67
C GLU A 33 8.54 -16.12 11.54
N ASP A 34 9.31 -15.69 12.54
CA ASP A 34 8.98 -14.48 13.30
C ASP A 34 8.92 -13.26 12.39
N TYR A 35 9.86 -13.16 11.44
CA TYR A 35 9.94 -12.08 10.48
C TYR A 35 8.72 -12.04 9.56
N ALA A 36 8.31 -13.21 9.07
CA ALA A 36 7.17 -13.34 8.15
C ALA A 36 5.81 -13.32 8.86
N LEU A 37 5.67 -13.97 10.02
CA LEU A 37 4.38 -14.24 10.66
C LEU A 37 4.24 -13.64 12.06
N GLY A 38 5.28 -13.00 12.61
CA GLY A 38 5.21 -12.39 13.94
C GLY A 38 4.86 -13.36 15.07
N GLY A 39 5.28 -14.63 14.93
CA GLY A 39 4.98 -15.70 15.90
C GLY A 39 3.51 -16.16 15.91
N ARG A 40 2.74 -15.85 14.85
CA ARG A 40 1.30 -16.23 14.68
C ARG A 40 0.42 -15.78 15.86
N SER A 41 0.71 -14.60 16.40
CA SER A 41 0.02 -14.03 17.58
C SER A 41 -0.69 -12.72 17.24
N ALA A 42 -0.92 -12.43 15.96
CA ALA A 42 -1.55 -11.20 15.54
C ALA A 42 -3.06 -11.23 15.87
N GLY A 43 -3.49 -10.30 16.70
CA GLY A 43 -4.91 -10.02 16.92
C GLY A 43 -5.54 -9.27 15.72
N ILE A 44 -6.86 -9.07 15.78
CA ILE A 44 -7.65 -8.45 14.69
C ILE A 44 -7.04 -7.14 14.19
N GLY A 45 -6.65 -6.24 15.10
CA GLY A 45 -6.06 -4.95 14.74
C GLY A 45 -4.72 -5.07 14.02
N MET A 46 -3.88 -6.04 14.38
CA MET A 46 -2.60 -6.28 13.72
C MET A 46 -2.77 -6.91 12.34
N VAL A 47 -3.71 -7.85 12.17
CA VAL A 47 -4.06 -8.42 10.86
C VAL A 47 -4.58 -7.32 9.95
N ALA A 48 -5.58 -6.55 10.40
CA ALA A 48 -6.13 -5.43 9.65
C ALA A 48 -5.05 -4.38 9.34
N GLY A 49 -4.22 -4.01 10.32
CA GLY A 49 -3.12 -3.06 10.15
C GLY A 49 -2.08 -3.52 9.12
N SER A 50 -1.74 -4.80 9.07
CA SER A 50 -0.81 -5.37 8.08
C SER A 50 -1.40 -5.28 6.66
N ILE A 51 -2.67 -5.61 6.50
CA ILE A 51 -3.40 -5.49 5.23
C ILE A 51 -3.46 -4.02 4.79
N ILE A 52 -3.98 -3.14 5.66
CA ILE A 52 -4.14 -1.71 5.38
C ILE A 52 -2.77 -1.07 5.14
N GLY A 53 -1.78 -1.43 5.96
CA GLY A 53 -0.40 -0.97 5.85
C GLY A 53 0.22 -1.22 4.47
N THR A 54 -0.25 -2.24 3.78
CA THR A 54 0.24 -2.60 2.44
C THR A 54 -0.65 -2.05 1.32
N ILE A 55 -1.99 -2.21 1.40
CA ILE A 55 -2.89 -1.80 0.31
C ILE A 55 -3.09 -0.30 0.23
N VAL A 56 -3.19 0.39 1.37
CA VAL A 56 -3.37 1.85 1.38
C VAL A 56 -2.01 2.52 1.16
N GLY A 57 -1.50 2.42 -0.04
CA GLY A 57 -0.24 3.00 -0.51
C GLY A 57 -0.42 4.26 -1.35
N GLY A 58 0.61 4.61 -2.10
CA GLY A 58 0.58 5.72 -3.05
C GLY A 58 -0.54 5.57 -4.09
N ALA A 59 -0.82 4.35 -4.55
CA ALA A 59 -1.91 4.08 -5.47
C ALA A 59 -3.30 4.34 -4.87
N ALA A 60 -3.51 3.97 -3.59
CA ALA A 60 -4.78 4.17 -2.90
C ALA A 60 -5.03 5.63 -2.47
N THR A 61 -4.02 6.47 -2.43
CA THR A 61 -4.09 7.88 -2.04
C THR A 61 -3.80 8.79 -3.22
N ILE A 62 -2.53 9.00 -3.57
CA ILE A 62 -2.10 9.87 -4.68
C ILE A 62 -2.68 9.39 -6.01
N GLY A 63 -2.57 8.09 -6.32
CA GLY A 63 -3.08 7.52 -7.57
C GLY A 63 -4.60 7.61 -7.68
N THR A 64 -5.34 7.40 -6.58
CA THR A 64 -6.80 7.56 -6.57
C THR A 64 -7.20 9.02 -6.74
N ALA A 65 -6.49 9.98 -6.13
CA ALA A 65 -6.75 11.40 -6.36
C ALA A 65 -6.40 11.83 -7.80
N GLN A 66 -5.30 11.33 -8.35
CA GLN A 66 -4.90 11.52 -9.75
C GLN A 66 -6.00 11.05 -10.72
N LEU A 67 -6.51 9.84 -10.51
CA LEU A 67 -7.61 9.31 -11.31
C LEU A 67 -8.93 10.07 -11.03
N GLY A 68 -9.17 10.51 -9.80
CA GLY A 68 -10.29 11.37 -9.43
C GLY A 68 -10.26 12.71 -10.16
N PHE A 69 -9.07 13.29 -10.30
CA PHE A 69 -8.84 14.50 -11.12
C PHE A 69 -9.15 14.28 -12.60
N GLN A 70 -8.90 13.09 -13.14
CA GLN A 70 -9.08 12.79 -14.57
C GLN A 70 -10.45 12.21 -14.93
N LEU A 71 -11.01 11.37 -14.06
CA LEU A 71 -12.13 10.48 -14.35
C LEU A 71 -13.28 10.53 -13.33
N GLY A 72 -13.12 11.33 -12.27
CA GLY A 72 -14.13 11.45 -11.22
C GLY A 72 -14.31 10.16 -10.40
N LEU A 73 -15.57 9.82 -10.10
CA LEU A 73 -15.95 8.74 -9.17
C LEU A 73 -15.47 7.34 -9.59
N THR A 74 -15.22 7.11 -10.86
CA THR A 74 -14.65 5.86 -11.39
C THR A 74 -13.33 5.49 -10.71
N ALA A 75 -12.55 6.48 -10.24
CA ALA A 75 -11.30 6.27 -9.52
C ALA A 75 -11.46 5.47 -8.21
N TRP A 76 -12.66 5.43 -7.65
CA TRP A 76 -12.95 4.70 -6.42
C TRP A 76 -12.80 3.18 -6.56
N TRP A 77 -12.84 2.63 -7.77
CA TRP A 77 -12.71 1.17 -8.00
C TRP A 77 -11.47 0.56 -7.38
N PHE A 78 -10.37 1.30 -7.22
CA PHE A 78 -9.16 0.78 -6.59
C PHE A 78 -9.43 0.33 -5.14
N THR A 79 -9.99 1.18 -4.30
CA THR A 79 -10.24 0.88 -2.89
C THR A 79 -11.54 0.11 -2.69
N LEU A 80 -12.57 0.38 -3.49
CA LEU A 80 -13.84 -0.35 -3.46
C LEU A 80 -13.64 -1.81 -3.88
N GLY A 81 -12.99 -2.06 -5.01
CA GLY A 81 -12.70 -3.40 -5.50
C GLY A 81 -11.78 -4.18 -4.58
N SER A 82 -10.75 -3.52 -4.03
CA SER A 82 -9.87 -4.12 -3.03
C SER A 82 -10.63 -4.51 -1.77
N GLY A 83 -11.51 -3.64 -1.27
CA GLY A 83 -12.34 -3.95 -0.11
C GLY A 83 -13.30 -5.10 -0.34
N ILE A 84 -13.94 -5.18 -1.51
CA ILE A 84 -14.77 -6.33 -1.91
C ILE A 84 -13.89 -7.60 -1.93
N GLY A 85 -12.68 -7.53 -2.48
CA GLY A 85 -11.71 -8.63 -2.45
C GLY A 85 -11.38 -9.09 -1.03
N PHE A 86 -11.17 -8.16 -0.08
CA PHE A 86 -10.92 -8.50 1.32
C PHE A 86 -12.15 -9.09 2.01
N ILE A 87 -13.38 -8.66 1.70
CA ILE A 87 -14.61 -9.30 2.20
C ILE A 87 -14.65 -10.75 1.73
N ILE A 88 -14.47 -10.99 0.44
CA ILE A 88 -14.46 -12.35 -0.13
C ILE A 88 -13.34 -13.18 0.51
N MET A 89 -12.14 -12.62 0.66
CA MET A 89 -11.01 -13.28 1.29
C MET A 89 -11.29 -13.63 2.76
N GLY A 90 -11.89 -12.72 3.53
CA GLY A 90 -12.26 -12.94 4.92
C GLY A 90 -13.32 -14.02 5.10
N LEU A 91 -14.35 -14.02 4.25
CA LEU A 91 -15.47 -14.95 4.36
C LEU A 91 -15.12 -16.38 3.89
N PHE A 92 -14.36 -16.50 2.80
CA PHE A 92 -14.16 -17.80 2.14
C PHE A 92 -12.74 -18.37 2.31
N TYR A 93 -11.70 -17.52 2.37
CA TYR A 93 -10.30 -17.98 2.33
C TYR A 93 -9.58 -17.89 3.67
N ALA A 94 -9.96 -16.97 4.56
CA ALA A 94 -9.22 -16.74 5.79
C ALA A 94 -9.12 -17.98 6.69
N ARG A 95 -10.25 -18.69 6.88
CA ARG A 95 -10.27 -19.89 7.72
C ARG A 95 -9.45 -21.05 7.15
N PRO A 96 -9.64 -21.50 5.89
CA PRO A 96 -8.84 -22.59 5.34
C PRO A 96 -7.35 -22.24 5.26
N LEU A 97 -7.00 -21.01 4.89
CA LEU A 97 -5.61 -20.57 4.85
C LEU A 97 -4.98 -20.60 6.25
N ARG A 98 -5.59 -19.97 7.25
CA ARG A 98 -5.03 -19.93 8.60
C ARG A 98 -4.92 -21.31 9.24
N ASN A 99 -5.93 -22.17 9.05
CA ASN A 99 -5.95 -23.53 9.61
C ASN A 99 -4.95 -24.47 8.94
N SER A 100 -4.47 -24.17 7.72
CA SER A 100 -3.45 -24.97 7.05
C SER A 100 -2.10 -24.97 7.78
N GLY A 101 -1.83 -23.96 8.62
CA GLY A 101 -0.55 -23.82 9.32
C GLY A 101 0.64 -23.46 8.43
N LEU A 102 0.41 -23.15 7.15
CA LEU A 102 1.43 -22.81 6.17
C LEU A 102 1.90 -21.34 6.30
N MET A 103 2.86 -20.93 5.48
CA MET A 103 3.45 -19.57 5.50
C MET A 103 3.23 -18.81 4.20
N THR A 104 3.10 -19.53 3.08
CA THR A 104 2.94 -18.91 1.76
C THR A 104 1.75 -19.48 1.02
N ILE A 105 1.21 -18.67 0.09
CA ILE A 105 0.18 -19.15 -0.82
C ILE A 105 0.71 -20.25 -1.74
N SER A 106 1.99 -20.20 -2.09
CA SER A 106 2.65 -21.23 -2.90
C SER A 106 2.67 -22.58 -2.19
N GLU A 107 3.00 -22.60 -0.88
CA GLU A 107 2.92 -23.84 -0.08
C GLU A 107 1.48 -24.40 -0.06
N PHE A 108 0.48 -23.53 0.08
CA PHE A 108 -0.92 -23.94 0.06
C PHE A 108 -1.30 -24.58 -1.28
N LEU A 109 -0.83 -24.02 -2.39
CA LEU A 109 -1.05 -24.59 -3.72
C LEU A 109 -0.28 -25.92 -3.92
N VAL A 110 0.93 -26.04 -3.37
CA VAL A 110 1.69 -27.30 -3.40
C VAL A 110 0.96 -28.45 -2.71
N VAL A 111 0.38 -28.19 -1.54
CA VAL A 111 -0.40 -29.20 -0.79
C VAL A 111 -1.61 -29.67 -1.58
N ASN A 112 -2.28 -28.77 -2.31
CA ASN A 112 -3.53 -29.09 -3.01
C ASN A 112 -3.32 -29.55 -4.47
N PHE A 113 -2.28 -29.08 -5.16
CA PHE A 113 -2.07 -29.28 -6.60
C PHE A 113 -0.73 -29.95 -6.95
N GLY A 114 0.08 -30.28 -5.93
CA GLY A 114 1.36 -30.97 -6.09
C GLY A 114 2.54 -30.03 -6.28
N LYS A 115 3.76 -30.60 -6.17
CA LYS A 115 5.04 -29.87 -6.07
C LYS A 115 5.33 -28.90 -7.22
N LYS A 116 4.82 -29.17 -8.43
CA LYS A 116 5.05 -28.32 -9.61
C LYS A 116 4.32 -26.97 -9.52
N ALA A 117 3.25 -26.88 -8.72
CA ALA A 117 2.50 -25.63 -8.54
C ALA A 117 3.29 -24.55 -7.79
N GLY A 118 4.17 -24.94 -6.86
CA GLY A 118 4.92 -24.02 -6.00
C GLY A 118 5.78 -23.01 -6.76
N PRO A 119 6.78 -23.44 -7.54
CA PRO A 119 7.66 -22.50 -8.27
C PRO A 119 6.90 -21.59 -9.23
N ILE A 120 5.86 -22.09 -9.90
CA ILE A 120 5.04 -21.30 -10.83
C ILE A 120 4.27 -20.23 -10.05
N ALA A 121 3.62 -20.61 -8.95
CA ALA A 121 2.87 -19.68 -8.10
C ALA A 121 3.78 -18.61 -7.49
N SER A 122 4.92 -19.01 -6.93
CA SER A 122 5.90 -18.10 -6.34
C SER A 122 6.44 -17.08 -7.34
N LEU A 123 6.80 -17.54 -8.54
CA LEU A 123 7.33 -16.67 -9.60
C LEU A 123 6.25 -15.68 -10.09
N SER A 124 5.06 -16.17 -10.40
CA SER A 124 3.95 -15.35 -10.90
C SER A 124 3.50 -14.32 -9.86
N ALA A 125 3.34 -14.73 -8.59
CA ALA A 125 2.98 -13.82 -7.51
C ALA A 125 4.08 -12.78 -7.26
N SER A 126 5.35 -13.19 -7.26
CA SER A 126 6.49 -12.27 -7.09
C SER A 126 6.55 -11.23 -8.21
N ALA A 127 6.30 -11.62 -9.46
CA ALA A 127 6.26 -10.69 -10.59
C ALA A 127 5.12 -9.66 -10.43
N GLY A 128 3.91 -10.08 -10.08
CA GLY A 128 2.78 -9.17 -9.85
C GLY A 128 3.05 -8.20 -8.69
N ILE A 129 3.59 -8.70 -7.58
CA ILE A 129 3.98 -7.87 -6.44
C ILE A 129 5.10 -6.88 -6.82
N PHE A 130 6.08 -7.31 -7.61
CA PHE A 130 7.16 -6.45 -8.08
C PHE A 130 6.64 -5.23 -8.84
N PHE A 131 5.71 -5.41 -9.79
CA PHE A 131 5.11 -4.27 -10.50
C PHE A 131 4.28 -3.36 -9.59
N SER A 132 3.66 -3.90 -8.55
CA SER A 132 2.98 -3.08 -7.53
C SER A 132 3.98 -2.24 -6.70
N ILE A 133 5.17 -2.79 -6.42
CA ILE A 133 6.27 -2.04 -5.80
C ILE A 133 6.75 -0.93 -6.73
N VAL A 134 6.94 -1.21 -8.04
CA VAL A 134 7.33 -0.22 -9.05
C VAL A 134 6.33 0.93 -9.10
N ALA A 135 5.03 0.66 -9.12
CA ALA A 135 3.99 1.69 -9.10
C ALA A 135 4.04 2.57 -7.84
N SER A 136 4.24 1.96 -6.66
CA SER A 136 4.41 2.69 -5.40
C SER A 136 5.73 3.49 -5.35
N MET A 137 6.77 2.98 -6.01
CA MET A 137 8.07 3.66 -6.13
C MET A 137 7.96 4.92 -6.99
N LEU A 138 7.26 4.83 -8.13
CA LEU A 138 7.01 5.98 -9.01
C LEU A 138 6.31 7.12 -8.27
N THR A 139 5.22 6.83 -7.55
CA THR A 139 4.50 7.85 -6.76
C THR A 139 5.36 8.43 -5.65
N SER A 140 6.20 7.61 -4.99
CA SER A 140 7.09 8.07 -3.93
C SER A 140 8.20 8.98 -4.45
N ILE A 141 8.84 8.60 -5.55
CA ILE A 141 9.90 9.40 -6.19
C ILE A 141 9.33 10.74 -6.64
N HIS A 142 8.17 10.72 -7.33
CA HIS A 142 7.50 11.94 -7.78
C HIS A 142 7.19 12.88 -6.60
N LEU A 143 6.63 12.35 -5.53
CA LEU A 143 6.32 13.13 -4.32
C LEU A 143 7.58 13.76 -3.71
N ILE A 144 8.66 13.01 -3.54
CA ILE A 144 9.91 13.53 -2.95
C ILE A 144 10.55 14.60 -3.84
N ILE A 145 10.59 14.38 -5.15
CA ILE A 145 11.13 15.37 -6.11
C ILE A 145 10.28 16.65 -6.07
N GLY A 146 8.95 16.53 -6.11
CA GLY A 146 8.05 17.67 -6.11
C GLY A 146 8.14 18.52 -4.83
N LEU A 147 8.41 17.89 -3.68
CA LEU A 147 8.49 18.57 -2.38
C LEU A 147 9.86 19.15 -2.07
N PHE A 148 10.94 18.41 -2.38
CA PHE A 148 12.30 18.76 -1.94
C PHE A 148 13.21 19.23 -3.08
N GLN A 149 12.73 19.22 -4.33
CA GLN A 149 13.48 19.61 -5.53
C GLN A 149 14.86 18.92 -5.64
N VAL A 150 14.91 17.65 -5.25
CA VAL A 150 16.11 16.82 -5.32
C VAL A 150 16.15 16.02 -6.62
N SER A 151 17.32 15.48 -6.96
CA SER A 151 17.45 14.59 -8.12
C SER A 151 16.69 13.27 -7.90
N VAL A 152 16.31 12.61 -8.99
CA VAL A 152 15.68 11.28 -8.98
C VAL A 152 16.53 10.28 -8.19
N LEU A 153 17.86 10.33 -8.35
CA LEU A 153 18.79 9.44 -7.62
C LEU A 153 18.75 9.69 -6.11
N THR A 154 18.72 10.95 -5.69
CA THR A 154 18.61 11.32 -4.27
C THR A 154 17.28 10.87 -3.69
N ALA A 155 16.17 11.07 -4.40
CA ALA A 155 14.85 10.61 -3.98
C ALA A 155 14.81 9.08 -3.82
N ALA A 156 15.35 8.34 -4.79
CA ALA A 156 15.46 6.89 -4.74
C ALA A 156 16.33 6.40 -3.57
N ALA A 157 17.46 7.04 -3.31
CA ALA A 157 18.33 6.71 -2.17
C ALA A 157 17.61 6.91 -0.82
N ILE A 158 16.85 8.00 -0.67
CA ILE A 158 16.03 8.26 0.52
C ILE A 158 14.99 7.14 0.70
N ILE A 159 14.29 6.76 -0.36
CA ILE A 159 13.28 5.69 -0.32
C ILE A 159 13.93 4.37 0.12
N ILE A 160 15.03 3.96 -0.52
CA ILE A 160 15.74 2.72 -0.17
C ILE A 160 16.17 2.74 1.29
N ALA A 161 16.72 3.84 1.78
CA ALA A 161 17.16 3.98 3.17
C ALA A 161 16.00 3.83 4.16
N ILE A 162 14.85 4.46 3.90
CA ILE A 162 13.68 4.38 4.77
C ILE A 162 13.06 2.97 4.72
N VAL A 163 12.90 2.39 3.53
CA VAL A 163 12.38 1.01 3.37
C VAL A 163 13.30 0.02 4.09
N ALA A 164 14.62 0.16 3.93
CA ALA A 164 15.59 -0.67 4.65
C ALA A 164 15.43 -0.54 6.17
N ALA A 165 15.27 0.67 6.70
CA ALA A 165 15.05 0.90 8.13
C ALA A 165 13.76 0.27 8.64
N LEU A 166 12.68 0.33 7.85
CA LEU A 166 11.39 -0.24 8.23
C LEU A 166 11.38 -1.78 8.20
N VAL A 167 12.03 -2.39 7.20
CA VAL A 167 11.87 -3.84 6.93
C VAL A 167 12.99 -4.66 7.53
N LEU A 168 14.26 -4.21 7.51
CA LEU A 168 15.39 -5.03 7.97
C LEU A 168 15.23 -5.52 9.41
N PHE A 169 14.54 -4.76 10.25
CA PHE A 169 14.42 -5.07 11.67
C PHE A 169 13.06 -5.62 12.08
N GLY A 170 11.96 -5.21 11.43
CA GLY A 170 10.61 -5.34 12.00
C GLY A 170 9.70 -6.44 11.44
N GLY A 171 9.89 -6.87 10.21
CA GLY A 171 9.02 -7.85 9.56
C GLY A 171 7.53 -7.43 9.56
N ILE A 172 6.63 -8.41 9.63
CA ILE A 172 5.17 -8.19 9.56
C ILE A 172 4.63 -7.39 10.76
N SER A 173 5.19 -7.58 11.95
CA SER A 173 4.72 -6.86 13.16
C SER A 173 4.98 -5.36 13.05
N SER A 174 6.13 -4.97 12.50
CA SER A 174 6.44 -3.57 12.21
C SER A 174 5.53 -2.99 11.14
N SER A 175 5.27 -3.75 10.08
CA SER A 175 4.35 -3.37 9.00
C SER A 175 2.92 -3.17 9.52
N GLY A 176 2.42 -4.05 10.38
CA GLY A 176 1.09 -3.95 10.97
C GLY A 176 0.93 -2.72 11.87
N MET A 177 1.92 -2.48 12.75
CA MET A 177 1.92 -1.29 13.62
C MET A 177 1.99 0.01 12.80
N ALA A 178 2.89 0.08 11.83
CA ALA A 178 3.00 1.22 10.93
C ALA A 178 1.69 1.44 10.14
N GLY A 179 1.01 0.36 9.74
CA GLY A 179 -0.30 0.41 9.08
C GLY A 179 -1.38 1.05 9.93
N ILE A 180 -1.46 0.72 11.22
CA ILE A 180 -2.42 1.33 12.16
C ILE A 180 -2.16 2.83 12.31
N PHE A 181 -0.93 3.24 12.56
CA PHE A 181 -0.60 4.67 12.67
C PHE A 181 -0.86 5.43 11.38
N LYS A 182 -0.45 4.85 10.26
CA LYS A 182 -0.65 5.44 8.94
C LYS A 182 -2.13 5.72 8.65
N ILE A 183 -3.03 4.78 8.94
CA ILE A 183 -4.46 4.97 8.66
C ILE A 183 -5.04 6.08 9.52
N LEU A 184 -4.63 6.22 10.77
CA LEU A 184 -5.05 7.31 11.64
C LEU A 184 -4.64 8.68 11.06
N LEU A 185 -3.41 8.78 10.55
CA LEU A 185 -2.92 10.01 9.92
C LEU A 185 -3.67 10.33 8.61
N ILE A 186 -3.97 9.32 7.80
CA ILE A 186 -4.75 9.49 6.56
C ILE A 186 -6.17 9.96 6.88
N PHE A 187 -6.83 9.37 7.89
CA PHE A 187 -8.14 9.84 8.31
C PHE A 187 -8.10 11.27 8.86
N ALA A 188 -7.08 11.62 9.63
CA ALA A 188 -6.93 12.97 10.17
C ALA A 188 -6.64 14.04 9.10
N THR A 189 -6.09 13.67 7.96
CA THR A 189 -5.64 14.62 6.93
C THR A 189 -6.42 14.50 5.63
N VAL A 190 -6.33 13.35 4.94
CA VAL A 190 -6.98 13.16 3.63
C VAL A 190 -8.50 13.11 3.77
N PHE A 191 -9.03 12.47 4.83
CA PHE A 191 -10.47 12.41 5.04
C PHE A 191 -11.04 13.79 5.39
N VAL A 192 -10.36 14.53 6.26
CA VAL A 192 -10.73 15.95 6.56
C VAL A 192 -10.65 16.79 5.30
N GLY A 193 -9.57 16.66 4.50
CA GLY A 193 -9.42 17.35 3.22
C GLY A 193 -10.55 17.03 2.24
N GLY A 194 -10.95 15.76 2.15
CA GLY A 194 -12.07 15.35 1.30
C GLY A 194 -13.42 15.95 1.72
N ILE A 195 -13.68 16.06 3.04
CA ILE A 195 -14.88 16.72 3.55
C ILE A 195 -14.86 18.22 3.24
N LEU A 196 -13.73 18.89 3.44
CA LEU A 196 -13.58 20.30 3.09
C LEU A 196 -13.78 20.53 1.60
N SER A 197 -13.13 19.74 0.74
CA SER A 197 -13.32 19.80 -0.72
C SER A 197 -14.77 19.60 -1.14
N TYR A 198 -15.49 18.67 -0.49
CA TYR A 198 -16.93 18.47 -0.73
C TYR A 198 -17.75 19.69 -0.39
N ASN A 199 -17.48 20.32 0.77
CA ASN A 199 -18.19 21.51 1.20
C ASN A 199 -17.87 22.72 0.33
N ASP A 200 -16.60 22.91 -0.03
CA ASP A 200 -16.13 24.02 -0.86
C ASP A 200 -16.68 23.95 -2.31
N LEU A 201 -16.96 22.73 -2.81
CA LEU A 201 -17.70 22.56 -4.07
C LEU A 201 -19.21 22.85 -3.94
N GLY A 202 -19.71 23.17 -2.74
CA GLY A 202 -21.15 23.39 -2.53
C GLY A 202 -21.95 22.12 -2.28
N GLY A 203 -21.28 21.07 -1.79
CA GLY A 203 -21.88 19.77 -1.50
C GLY A 203 -22.38 19.05 -2.77
N LEU A 204 -23.39 18.20 -2.61
CA LEU A 204 -23.94 17.42 -3.75
C LEU A 204 -24.53 18.30 -4.86
N ALA A 205 -25.10 19.45 -4.51
CA ALA A 205 -25.68 20.36 -5.50
C ALA A 205 -24.60 21.01 -6.36
N GLY A 206 -23.55 21.56 -5.76
CA GLY A 206 -22.44 22.17 -6.49
C GLY A 206 -21.62 21.17 -7.29
N ILE A 207 -21.46 19.94 -6.78
CA ILE A 207 -20.81 18.87 -7.56
C ILE A 207 -21.59 18.55 -8.83
N ARG A 208 -22.92 18.47 -8.76
CA ARG A 208 -23.78 18.22 -9.94
C ARG A 208 -23.79 19.37 -10.92
N GLU A 209 -23.56 20.59 -10.46
CA GLU A 209 -23.42 21.76 -11.31
C GLU A 209 -22.04 21.80 -11.99
N SER A 210 -20.99 21.47 -11.26
CA SER A 210 -19.60 21.51 -11.76
C SER A 210 -19.25 20.33 -12.67
N PHE A 211 -19.89 19.17 -12.48
CA PHE A 211 -19.55 17.94 -13.20
C PHE A 211 -20.76 17.28 -13.81
N PRO A 212 -20.72 16.88 -15.09
CA PRO A 212 -21.79 16.10 -15.71
C PRO A 212 -21.95 14.75 -15.01
N ALA A 213 -23.20 14.27 -14.90
CA ALA A 213 -23.50 13.01 -14.25
C ALA A 213 -22.72 11.83 -14.83
N PHE A 214 -22.52 11.82 -16.14
CA PHE A 214 -21.65 10.89 -16.86
C PHE A 214 -20.60 11.70 -17.64
N PRO A 215 -19.31 11.32 -17.57
CA PRO A 215 -18.73 10.16 -16.87
C PRO A 215 -18.42 10.39 -15.37
N TRP A 216 -18.40 11.64 -14.87
CA TRP A 216 -17.78 12.06 -13.62
C TRP A 216 -18.40 11.49 -12.35
N LEU A 217 -19.73 11.42 -12.27
CA LEU A 217 -20.44 10.96 -11.06
C LEU A 217 -20.90 9.51 -11.17
N SER A 218 -20.33 8.76 -12.11
CA SER A 218 -20.61 7.35 -12.33
C SER A 218 -19.43 6.47 -11.97
N LEU A 219 -19.68 5.36 -11.27
CA LEU A 219 -18.69 4.29 -11.11
C LEU A 219 -18.29 3.65 -12.45
N PHE A 220 -19.17 3.75 -13.45
CA PHE A 220 -18.97 3.22 -14.79
C PHE A 220 -18.56 4.29 -15.81
N GLY A 221 -17.93 5.38 -15.33
CA GLY A 221 -17.53 6.52 -16.16
C GLY A 221 -16.60 6.20 -17.32
N LYS A 222 -15.77 5.13 -17.21
CA LYS A 222 -14.94 4.62 -18.33
C LYS A 222 -15.60 3.48 -19.12
N GLY A 223 -16.90 3.27 -18.97
CA GLY A 223 -17.63 2.17 -19.58
C GLY A 223 -17.75 0.96 -18.65
N LEU A 224 -18.71 0.08 -18.98
CA LEU A 224 -19.02 -1.10 -18.18
C LEU A 224 -17.85 -2.10 -18.18
N GLU A 225 -17.28 -2.36 -19.35
CA GLU A 225 -16.19 -3.34 -19.54
C GLU A 225 -14.96 -2.98 -18.71
N ASP A 226 -14.44 -1.76 -18.84
CA ASP A 226 -13.25 -1.30 -18.10
C ASP A 226 -13.49 -1.21 -16.59
N SER A 227 -14.71 -0.89 -16.17
CA SER A 227 -15.08 -0.84 -14.77
C SER A 227 -15.15 -2.24 -14.15
N LEU A 228 -15.75 -3.20 -14.84
CA LEU A 228 -15.77 -4.61 -14.43
C LEU A 228 -14.36 -5.20 -14.43
N PHE A 229 -13.55 -4.90 -15.45
CA PHE A 229 -12.14 -5.29 -15.47
C PHE A 229 -11.40 -4.76 -14.24
N SER A 230 -11.61 -3.50 -13.87
CA SER A 230 -11.02 -2.91 -12.67
C SER A 230 -11.47 -3.64 -11.40
N LEU A 231 -12.76 -3.95 -11.25
CA LEU A 231 -13.31 -4.71 -10.13
C LEU A 231 -12.66 -6.09 -10.02
N PHE A 232 -12.72 -6.89 -11.08
CA PHE A 232 -12.19 -8.26 -11.07
C PHE A 232 -10.68 -8.28 -10.87
N SER A 233 -9.96 -7.34 -11.49
CA SER A 233 -8.52 -7.20 -11.32
C SER A 233 -8.14 -6.92 -9.86
N MET A 234 -8.88 -6.04 -9.17
CA MET A 234 -8.64 -5.76 -7.75
C MET A 234 -9.00 -6.96 -6.86
N VAL A 235 -10.13 -7.60 -7.09
CA VAL A 235 -10.56 -8.77 -6.30
C VAL A 235 -9.55 -9.92 -6.44
N ILE A 236 -9.18 -10.28 -7.66
CA ILE A 236 -8.21 -11.36 -7.92
C ILE A 236 -6.83 -10.95 -7.38
N GLY A 237 -6.41 -9.71 -7.60
CA GLY A 237 -5.14 -9.18 -7.12
C GLY A 237 -5.02 -9.29 -5.60
N VAL A 238 -6.05 -8.91 -4.85
CA VAL A 238 -6.07 -9.03 -3.38
C VAL A 238 -5.95 -10.48 -2.94
N ILE A 239 -6.76 -11.39 -3.50
CA ILE A 239 -6.80 -12.80 -3.08
C ILE A 239 -5.49 -13.52 -3.41
N SER A 240 -4.81 -13.16 -4.49
CA SER A 240 -3.58 -13.80 -4.96
C SER A 240 -2.29 -13.19 -4.41
N THR A 241 -2.34 -12.04 -3.75
CA THR A 241 -1.14 -11.36 -3.25
C THR A 241 -0.66 -11.96 -1.94
N GLN A 242 0.57 -12.51 -1.95
CA GLN A 242 1.20 -13.16 -0.79
C GLN A 242 1.14 -12.33 0.49
N THR A 243 1.37 -11.03 0.42
CA THR A 243 1.44 -10.17 1.61
C THR A 243 0.13 -10.13 2.39
N TYR A 244 -1.02 -10.14 1.71
CA TYR A 244 -2.32 -10.17 2.37
C TYR A 244 -2.63 -11.55 2.95
N VAL A 245 -2.30 -12.60 2.21
CA VAL A 245 -2.40 -14.00 2.68
C VAL A 245 -1.49 -14.21 3.89
N GLN A 246 -0.28 -13.63 3.88
CA GLN A 246 0.66 -13.68 5.00
C GLN A 246 0.11 -13.01 6.27
N ALA A 247 -0.65 -11.92 6.13
CA ALA A 247 -1.35 -11.31 7.27
C ALA A 247 -2.38 -12.27 7.90
N LEU A 248 -3.08 -13.08 7.09
CA LEU A 248 -3.99 -14.10 7.60
C LEU A 248 -3.24 -15.23 8.33
N PHE A 249 -2.11 -15.69 7.77
CA PHE A 249 -1.27 -16.72 8.43
C PHE A 249 -0.67 -16.23 9.75
N SER A 250 -0.49 -14.92 9.94
CA SER A 250 0.05 -14.34 11.16
C SER A 250 -0.96 -14.27 12.32
N ALA A 251 -2.26 -14.41 12.05
CA ALA A 251 -3.32 -14.31 13.04
C ALA A 251 -3.20 -15.40 14.13
N GLU A 252 -3.66 -15.11 15.34
CA GLU A 252 -3.67 -16.07 16.43
C GLU A 252 -4.59 -17.28 16.16
N ASP A 253 -5.73 -17.03 15.51
CA ASP A 253 -6.67 -18.07 15.08
C ASP A 253 -7.41 -17.71 13.77
N SER A 254 -8.24 -18.62 13.28
CA SER A 254 -8.97 -18.45 12.01
C SER A 254 -10.13 -17.45 12.09
N GLN A 255 -10.70 -17.20 13.27
CA GLN A 255 -11.73 -16.18 13.45
C GLN A 255 -11.10 -14.79 13.44
N THR A 256 -9.98 -14.63 14.13
CA THR A 256 -9.16 -13.41 14.11
C THR A 256 -8.68 -13.08 12.72
N ALA A 257 -8.24 -14.07 11.93
CA ALA A 257 -7.88 -13.88 10.54
C ALA A 257 -9.05 -13.33 9.70
N ALA A 258 -10.22 -13.96 9.81
CA ALA A 258 -11.42 -13.54 9.08
C ALA A 258 -11.90 -12.14 9.52
N ALA A 259 -12.00 -11.91 10.84
CA ALA A 259 -12.42 -10.62 11.39
C ALA A 259 -11.44 -9.49 11.01
N GLY A 260 -10.12 -9.74 11.07
CA GLY A 260 -9.10 -8.78 10.67
C GLY A 260 -9.20 -8.40 9.19
N CYS A 261 -9.48 -9.38 8.33
CA CYS A 261 -9.66 -9.15 6.89
C CYS A 261 -10.90 -8.30 6.60
N VAL A 262 -12.04 -8.62 7.24
CA VAL A 262 -13.29 -7.84 7.10
C VAL A 262 -13.12 -6.43 7.69
N THR A 263 -12.45 -6.29 8.83
CA THR A 263 -12.12 -4.98 9.41
C THR A 263 -11.27 -4.15 8.45
N ALA A 264 -10.27 -4.76 7.81
CA ALA A 264 -9.48 -4.08 6.79
C ALA A 264 -10.35 -3.60 5.62
N ALA A 265 -11.28 -4.43 5.13
CA ALA A 265 -12.20 -4.07 4.06
C ALA A 265 -13.05 -2.85 4.39
N LEU A 266 -13.65 -2.83 5.60
CA LEU A 266 -14.50 -1.72 6.07
C LEU A 266 -13.74 -0.38 6.17
N ILE A 267 -12.42 -0.44 6.38
CA ILE A 267 -11.55 0.75 6.41
C ILE A 267 -11.09 1.12 5.00
N VAL A 268 -10.69 0.14 4.18
CA VAL A 268 -10.13 0.38 2.84
C VAL A 268 -11.18 0.94 1.88
N ILE A 269 -12.42 0.45 1.92
CA ILE A 269 -13.49 0.93 1.04
C ILE A 269 -13.65 2.46 1.10
N PRO A 270 -13.87 3.08 2.27
CA PRO A 270 -14.11 4.53 2.34
C PRO A 270 -12.85 5.37 2.14
N VAL A 271 -11.64 4.84 2.31
CA VAL A 271 -10.38 5.62 2.22
C VAL A 271 -10.18 6.28 0.85
N GLY A 272 -10.64 5.66 -0.22
CA GLY A 272 -10.49 6.21 -1.57
C GLY A 272 -11.42 7.41 -1.85
N LEU A 273 -12.59 7.47 -1.25
CA LEU A 273 -13.57 8.54 -1.53
C LEU A 273 -13.04 9.96 -1.26
N PRO A 274 -12.40 10.24 -0.11
CA PRO A 274 -11.79 11.54 0.13
C PRO A 274 -10.72 11.92 -0.91
N SER A 275 -9.91 10.95 -1.34
CA SER A 275 -8.91 11.18 -2.38
C SER A 275 -9.56 11.50 -3.73
N VAL A 276 -10.66 10.81 -4.10
CA VAL A 276 -11.45 11.13 -5.30
C VAL A 276 -12.01 12.55 -5.20
N MET A 277 -12.61 12.90 -4.05
CA MET A 277 -13.17 14.25 -3.82
C MET A 277 -12.13 15.35 -3.99
N ILE A 278 -10.95 15.17 -3.37
CA ILE A 278 -9.84 16.12 -3.52
C ILE A 278 -9.42 16.20 -4.98
N GLY A 279 -9.32 15.07 -5.68
CA GLY A 279 -8.98 15.03 -7.11
C GLY A 279 -9.97 15.82 -7.96
N MET A 280 -11.27 15.59 -7.77
CA MET A 280 -12.34 16.34 -8.49
C MET A 280 -12.30 17.82 -8.14
N TYR A 281 -12.14 18.18 -6.86
CA TYR A 281 -12.01 19.57 -6.43
C TYR A 281 -10.84 20.27 -7.13
N MET A 282 -9.68 19.62 -7.15
CA MET A 282 -8.50 20.17 -7.81
C MET A 282 -8.65 20.28 -9.31
N HIS A 283 -9.39 19.36 -9.97
CA HIS A 283 -9.74 19.51 -11.38
C HIS A 283 -10.59 20.75 -11.64
N ALA A 284 -11.56 21.04 -10.76
CA ALA A 284 -12.43 22.20 -10.92
C ALA A 284 -11.70 23.53 -10.66
N MET A 285 -10.82 23.57 -9.64
CA MET A 285 -10.15 24.79 -9.19
C MET A 285 -8.81 25.05 -9.89
N HIS A 286 -8.08 24.00 -10.24
CA HIS A 286 -6.72 24.05 -10.78
C HIS A 286 -6.53 23.06 -11.95
N PRO A 287 -7.29 23.21 -13.05
CA PRO A 287 -7.18 22.30 -14.19
C PRO A 287 -5.79 22.28 -14.86
N GLU A 288 -4.97 23.31 -14.60
CA GLU A 288 -3.64 23.49 -15.16
C GLU A 288 -2.56 22.64 -14.50
N ILE A 289 -2.78 22.10 -13.29
CA ILE A 289 -1.77 21.31 -12.60
C ILE A 289 -1.70 19.88 -13.14
N SER A 290 -0.56 19.23 -12.90
CA SER A 290 -0.46 17.79 -13.17
C SER A 290 -1.37 16.99 -12.24
N ALA A 291 -2.14 16.07 -12.79
CA ALA A 291 -3.10 15.27 -12.02
C ALA A 291 -2.48 14.51 -10.83
N ILE A 292 -1.21 14.08 -10.96
CA ILE A 292 -0.48 13.40 -9.87
C ILE A 292 -0.18 14.33 -8.69
N ASP A 293 -0.11 15.64 -8.94
CA ASP A 293 0.13 16.65 -7.91
C ASP A 293 -1.14 17.07 -7.17
N ALA A 294 -2.33 16.67 -7.62
CA ALA A 294 -3.61 17.10 -7.06
C ALA A 294 -3.68 16.94 -5.54
N LEU A 295 -3.41 15.73 -5.02
CA LEU A 295 -3.47 15.48 -3.57
C LEU A 295 -2.34 16.14 -2.80
N PRO A 296 -1.05 16.02 -3.18
CA PRO A 296 0.03 16.74 -2.50
C PRO A 296 -0.14 18.25 -2.48
N PHE A 297 -0.55 18.83 -3.61
CA PHE A 297 -0.79 20.28 -3.71
C PHE A 297 -1.94 20.70 -2.79
N TYR A 298 -3.05 19.95 -2.78
CA TYR A 298 -4.17 20.22 -1.88
C TYR A 298 -3.75 20.23 -0.42
N LEU A 299 -3.02 19.22 0.03
CA LEU A 299 -2.57 19.13 1.42
C LEU A 299 -1.64 20.28 1.82
N CYS A 300 -0.78 20.73 0.90
CA CYS A 300 0.14 21.84 1.17
C CYS A 300 -0.54 23.21 1.16
N SER A 301 -1.57 23.41 0.31
CA SER A 301 -2.10 24.75 0.00
C SER A 301 -3.45 25.04 0.65
N TYR A 302 -4.26 24.02 0.94
CA TYR A 302 -5.63 24.17 1.41
C TYR A 302 -5.84 23.77 2.88
N LEU A 303 -4.94 22.98 3.45
CA LEU A 303 -4.99 22.63 4.86
C LEU A 303 -4.15 23.60 5.71
N PRO A 304 -4.45 23.77 7.01
CA PRO A 304 -3.55 24.45 7.94
C PRO A 304 -2.14 23.86 7.84
N GLU A 305 -1.11 24.70 7.91
CA GLU A 305 0.28 24.29 7.63
C GLU A 305 0.72 23.05 8.42
N TRP A 306 0.43 23.00 9.72
CA TRP A 306 0.78 21.85 10.56
C TRP A 306 0.07 20.57 10.11
N LEU A 307 -1.19 20.67 9.69
CA LEU A 307 -1.98 19.52 9.21
C LEU A 307 -1.55 19.09 7.82
N GLY A 308 -1.21 20.04 6.95
CA GLY A 308 -0.64 19.78 5.64
C GLY A 308 0.68 18.99 5.73
N GLY A 309 1.58 19.39 6.64
CA GLY A 309 2.83 18.65 6.88
C GLY A 309 2.60 17.23 7.42
N ILE A 310 1.63 17.03 8.33
CA ILE A 310 1.20 15.70 8.77
C ILE A 310 0.65 14.89 7.57
N GLY A 311 -0.15 15.51 6.71
CA GLY A 311 -0.72 14.88 5.52
C GLY A 311 0.36 14.40 4.54
N ILE A 312 1.35 15.22 4.28
CA ILE A 312 2.50 14.83 3.44
C ILE A 312 3.28 13.67 4.08
N ALA A 313 3.49 13.71 5.40
CA ALA A 313 4.10 12.58 6.10
C ALA A 313 3.26 11.30 5.96
N ALA A 314 1.93 11.41 6.05
CA ALA A 314 1.02 10.30 5.86
C ALA A 314 1.10 9.71 4.44
N LEU A 315 1.22 10.54 3.39
CA LEU A 315 1.43 10.09 2.00
C LEU A 315 2.76 9.37 1.81
N LEU A 316 3.85 9.92 2.36
CA LEU A 316 5.17 9.27 2.33
C LEU A 316 5.14 7.92 3.04
N LEU A 317 4.63 7.87 4.27
CA LEU A 317 4.48 6.63 5.03
C LEU A 317 3.56 5.63 4.33
N SER A 318 2.55 6.14 3.64
CA SER A 318 1.63 5.34 2.84
C SER A 318 2.36 4.59 1.74
N SER A 319 3.09 5.30 0.91
CA SER A 319 3.83 4.72 -0.22
C SER A 319 4.96 3.81 0.25
N LEU A 320 5.78 4.27 1.21
CA LEU A 320 6.92 3.51 1.74
C LEU A 320 6.47 2.26 2.52
N GLY A 321 5.37 2.36 3.27
CA GLY A 321 4.77 1.22 3.97
C GLY A 321 4.27 0.14 3.01
N SER A 322 3.69 0.53 1.88
CA SER A 322 3.26 -0.43 0.85
C SER A 322 4.45 -1.10 0.17
N ILE A 323 5.50 -0.36 -0.21
CA ILE A 323 6.74 -0.93 -0.75
C ILE A 323 7.30 -1.96 0.25
N SER A 324 7.40 -1.59 1.53
CA SER A 324 7.93 -2.44 2.59
C SER A 324 7.11 -3.73 2.78
N GLY A 325 5.78 -3.62 2.85
CA GLY A 325 4.87 -4.75 3.02
C GLY A 325 4.88 -5.70 1.82
N LEU A 326 4.86 -5.16 0.60
CA LEU A 326 4.92 -5.93 -0.63
C LEU A 326 6.27 -6.65 -0.78
N ALA A 327 7.37 -5.96 -0.52
CA ALA A 327 8.71 -6.54 -0.58
C ALA A 327 8.91 -7.64 0.48
N LEU A 328 8.29 -7.51 1.68
CA LEU A 328 8.28 -8.56 2.69
C LEU A 328 7.62 -9.85 2.16
N GLY A 329 6.52 -9.74 1.41
CA GLY A 329 5.86 -10.88 0.76
C GLY A 329 6.79 -11.63 -0.18
N ILE A 330 7.49 -10.92 -1.08
CA ILE A 330 8.48 -11.51 -1.99
C ILE A 330 9.64 -12.13 -1.19
N GLY A 331 10.17 -11.41 -0.20
CA GLY A 331 11.26 -11.92 0.65
C GLY A 331 10.89 -13.21 1.38
N THR A 332 9.64 -13.35 1.81
CA THR A 332 9.12 -14.57 2.44
C THR A 332 9.05 -15.72 1.41
N MET A 333 8.51 -15.48 0.22
CA MET A 333 8.43 -16.49 -0.84
C MET A 333 9.83 -16.96 -1.28
N ILE A 334 10.77 -16.04 -1.49
CA ILE A 334 12.14 -16.39 -1.86
C ILE A 334 12.79 -17.23 -0.76
N SER A 335 12.71 -16.81 0.50
CA SER A 335 13.31 -17.53 1.61
C SER A 335 12.67 -18.90 1.83
N ARG A 336 11.33 -18.97 1.81
CA ARG A 336 10.58 -20.18 2.12
C ARG A 336 10.45 -21.13 0.94
N ASP A 337 9.89 -20.66 -0.17
CA ASP A 337 9.54 -21.54 -1.29
C ASP A 337 10.78 -21.96 -2.10
N ILE A 338 11.78 -21.04 -2.23
CA ILE A 338 12.98 -21.30 -3.03
C ILE A 338 14.10 -21.89 -2.15
N PHE A 339 14.56 -21.16 -1.15
CA PHE A 339 15.74 -21.62 -0.40
C PHE A 339 15.44 -22.74 0.57
N ASN A 340 14.32 -22.69 1.29
CA ASN A 340 13.97 -23.75 2.23
C ASN A 340 13.39 -24.99 1.51
N ASP A 341 12.41 -24.85 0.66
CA ASP A 341 11.67 -25.97 0.10
C ASP A 341 12.31 -26.53 -1.16
N LEU A 342 12.80 -25.70 -2.09
CA LEU A 342 13.43 -26.16 -3.32
C LEU A 342 14.89 -26.55 -3.10
N PHE A 343 15.68 -25.73 -2.42
CA PHE A 343 17.11 -26.01 -2.15
C PHE A 343 17.38 -26.74 -0.84
N GLY A 344 16.36 -27.01 -0.02
CA GLY A 344 16.49 -27.80 1.22
C GLY A 344 17.26 -27.10 2.36
N MET A 345 17.42 -25.76 2.32
CA MET A 345 18.12 -25.02 3.35
C MET A 345 17.31 -25.00 4.65
N ARG A 346 17.91 -25.45 5.77
CA ARG A 346 17.24 -25.53 7.08
C ARG A 346 17.84 -24.59 8.14
N ASP A 347 18.87 -23.82 7.78
CA ASP A 347 19.50 -22.87 8.70
C ASP A 347 18.61 -21.64 8.88
N VAL A 348 18.02 -21.53 10.07
CA VAL A 348 17.08 -20.47 10.46
C VAL A 348 17.69 -19.07 10.32
N LYS A 349 18.98 -18.90 10.68
CA LYS A 349 19.65 -17.59 10.58
C LYS A 349 19.91 -17.20 9.13
N LYS A 350 20.35 -18.17 8.31
CA LYS A 350 20.57 -17.92 6.88
C LYS A 350 19.26 -17.58 6.17
N LEU A 351 18.18 -18.30 6.45
CA LEU A 351 16.85 -18.02 5.87
C LEU A 351 16.36 -16.62 6.26
N LEU A 352 16.56 -16.17 7.50
CA LEU A 352 16.23 -14.80 7.92
C LEU A 352 17.02 -13.75 7.11
N TRP A 353 18.33 -13.96 6.95
CA TRP A 353 19.15 -13.04 6.16
C TRP A 353 18.78 -13.04 4.69
N ILE A 354 18.47 -14.20 4.11
CA ILE A 354 17.97 -14.31 2.72
C ILE A 354 16.68 -13.49 2.57
N SER A 355 15.72 -13.64 3.49
CA SER A 355 14.49 -12.86 3.45
C SER A 355 14.76 -11.35 3.46
N ARG A 356 15.62 -10.88 4.39
CA ARG A 356 16.01 -9.47 4.51
C ARG A 356 16.70 -8.92 3.26
N PHE A 357 17.69 -9.66 2.74
CA PHE A 357 18.40 -9.25 1.52
C PHE A 357 17.51 -9.28 0.28
N SER A 358 16.58 -10.23 0.18
CA SER A 358 15.61 -10.27 -0.91
C SER A 358 14.72 -9.03 -0.94
N VAL A 359 14.29 -8.54 0.23
CA VAL A 359 13.53 -7.28 0.33
C VAL A 359 14.33 -6.11 -0.23
N LEU A 360 15.60 -5.99 0.16
CA LEU A 360 16.47 -4.92 -0.36
C LEU A 360 16.71 -5.07 -1.86
N ALA A 361 17.01 -6.27 -2.33
CA ALA A 361 17.27 -6.54 -3.75
C ALA A 361 16.05 -6.21 -4.62
N VAL A 362 14.84 -6.57 -4.17
CA VAL A 362 13.59 -6.23 -4.87
C VAL A 362 13.35 -4.72 -4.88
N THR A 363 13.62 -4.03 -3.77
CA THR A 363 13.46 -2.57 -3.68
C THR A 363 14.45 -1.86 -4.61
N VAL A 364 15.72 -2.27 -4.63
CA VAL A 364 16.75 -1.75 -5.54
C VAL A 364 16.40 -2.08 -6.99
N GLY A 365 15.94 -3.30 -7.27
CA GLY A 365 15.48 -3.71 -8.60
C GLY A 365 14.32 -2.87 -9.11
N ALA A 366 13.36 -2.52 -8.24
CA ALA A 366 12.26 -1.64 -8.59
C ALA A 366 12.74 -0.20 -8.91
N VAL A 367 13.70 0.32 -8.15
CA VAL A 367 14.35 1.60 -8.47
C VAL A 367 15.03 1.55 -9.82
N ALA A 368 15.84 0.52 -10.09
CA ALA A 368 16.53 0.37 -11.37
C ALA A 368 15.54 0.28 -12.55
N PHE A 369 14.41 -0.42 -12.35
CA PHE A 369 13.34 -0.50 -13.34
C PHE A 369 12.71 0.88 -13.60
N VAL A 370 12.41 1.64 -12.55
CA VAL A 370 11.86 3.01 -12.67
C VAL A 370 12.83 3.92 -13.44
N PHE A 371 14.14 3.86 -13.13
CA PHE A 371 15.14 4.67 -13.86
C PHE A 371 15.16 4.34 -15.34
N HIS A 372 15.20 3.06 -15.69
CA HIS A 372 15.24 2.64 -17.08
C HIS A 372 14.03 3.12 -17.89
N TYR A 373 12.85 3.15 -17.27
CA TYR A 373 11.61 3.62 -17.94
C TYR A 373 11.46 5.14 -17.91
N LEU A 374 11.94 5.84 -16.88
CA LEU A 374 11.93 7.31 -16.86
C LEU A 374 12.83 7.87 -17.97
N ASP A 375 14.02 7.28 -18.20
CA ASP A 375 14.91 7.68 -19.29
C ASP A 375 14.27 7.44 -20.67
N SER A 376 13.42 6.41 -20.81
CA SER A 376 12.71 6.11 -22.06
C SER A 376 11.47 6.99 -22.28
N LEU A 377 10.95 7.66 -21.26
CA LEU A 377 9.82 8.59 -21.35
C LEU A 377 10.26 10.06 -21.54
N VAL A 378 11.53 10.35 -21.36
CA VAL A 378 12.13 11.69 -21.57
C VAL A 378 12.75 11.85 -22.99
N LEU A 379 12.81 10.75 -23.76
CA LEU A 379 13.18 10.76 -25.19
C LEU A 379 11.93 10.68 -26.06
#